data_cd4558d96d0f4bd881dcf988a4437095
#
_entry.id   cd4558d96d0f4bd881dcf988a4437095
#
_cell.length_a   1.000
_cell.length_b   1.000
_cell.length_c   1.000
_cell.angle_alpha   90.00
_cell.angle_beta   90.00
_cell.angle_gamma   90.00
#
_symmetry.space_group_name_H-M   'P 1'
#
loop_
_entity.id
_entity.type
_entity.pdbx_description
1 polymer ?
#
loop_
_entity_poly.entity_id
_entity_poly.type
_entity_poly.pdbx_seq_one_letter_code
_entity_poly.pdbx_strand_id
1 'polypeptide(L)'
;DWQKFQKLLASKTFTAHDTQRIRGEDLTAEWAQETGFREPVIAPDKAGTGLMVPDASFTVADVARIVGEEEQIRPIHVGEQANLDQSMSLAEFAEYFETCTKPGQAILNMISLEFSDTPLAELVQSPKLVRDMDWINRCWPDSRKRFGQFPKVICDCLCVHGG
;
A
#
# COMPACT_ATOMS: atom_id res chain seq x y z
N ASP A 1 -25.49 -3.31 -5.91
CA ASP A 1 -26.77 -2.79 -5.46
C ASP A 1 -26.59 -1.56 -4.56
N TRP A 2 -26.37 -0.41 -5.20
CA TRP A 2 -26.11 0.87 -4.54
C TRP A 2 -27.22 1.28 -3.55
N GLN A 3 -28.47 1.02 -3.89
CA GLN A 3 -29.61 1.33 -3.02
C GLN A 3 -29.56 0.59 -1.68
N LYS A 4 -29.05 -0.65 -1.68
CA LYS A 4 -28.88 -1.43 -0.45
C LYS A 4 -27.85 -0.78 0.48
N PHE A 5 -26.75 -0.30 -0.06
CA PHE A 5 -25.72 0.39 0.73
C PHE A 5 -26.21 1.74 1.24
N GLN A 6 -26.94 2.51 0.44
CA GLN A 6 -27.52 3.75 0.90
C GLN A 6 -28.49 3.54 2.06
N LYS A 7 -29.38 2.53 1.96
CA LYS A 7 -30.31 2.18 3.06
C LYS A 7 -29.55 1.74 4.30
N LEU A 8 -28.48 0.95 4.15
CA LEU A 8 -27.67 0.48 5.27
C LEU A 8 -26.96 1.65 5.97
N LEU A 9 -26.39 2.58 5.23
CA LEU A 9 -25.76 3.78 5.78
C LEU A 9 -26.78 4.69 6.49
N ALA A 10 -27.94 4.91 5.88
CA ALA A 10 -29.00 5.72 6.47
C ALA A 10 -29.63 5.11 7.73
N SER A 11 -29.56 3.79 7.89
CA SER A 11 -30.10 3.05 9.05
C SER A 11 -29.15 3.02 10.26
N LYS A 12 -27.91 3.51 10.12
CA LYS A 12 -26.89 3.48 11.18
C LYS A 12 -26.56 4.88 11.65
N THR A 13 -26.55 5.06 12.95
CA THR A 13 -25.98 6.26 13.58
C THR A 13 -24.58 5.90 14.05
N PHE A 14 -23.60 6.67 13.59
CA PHE A 14 -22.22 6.50 14.02
C PHE A 14 -21.93 7.55 15.09
N THR A 15 -21.50 7.11 16.26
CA THR A 15 -20.98 8.02 17.29
C THR A 15 -19.60 8.48 16.85
N ALA A 16 -19.35 9.78 16.89
CA ALA A 16 -18.00 10.28 16.73
C ALA A 16 -17.19 9.83 17.95
N HIS A 17 -16.29 8.89 17.75
CA HIS A 17 -15.26 8.58 18.72
C HIS A 17 -14.03 9.41 18.38
N ASP A 18 -13.50 10.10 19.38
CA ASP A 18 -12.19 10.72 19.25
C ASP A 18 -11.15 9.60 19.17
N THR A 19 -10.77 9.25 17.96
CA THR A 19 -9.66 8.31 17.76
C THR A 19 -8.41 8.89 18.41
N GLN A 20 -7.76 8.10 19.25
CA GLN A 20 -6.54 8.52 19.91
C GLN A 20 -5.52 9.04 18.89
N ARG A 21 -4.97 10.21 19.17
CA ARG A 21 -3.88 10.80 18.39
C ARG A 21 -2.57 10.57 19.09
N ILE A 22 -1.56 10.11 18.36
CA ILE A 22 -0.23 9.82 18.87
C ILE A 22 0.81 10.50 17.99
N ARG A 23 1.90 10.99 18.57
CA ARG A 23 3.02 11.50 17.77
C ARG A 23 3.72 10.31 17.10
N GLY A 24 4.24 10.52 15.90
CA GLY A 24 4.92 9.46 15.16
C GLY A 24 6.09 8.84 15.92
N GLU A 25 6.83 9.65 16.69
CA GLU A 25 7.95 9.21 17.52
C GLU A 25 7.55 8.34 18.73
N ASP A 26 6.31 8.49 19.21
CA ASP A 26 5.77 7.71 20.31
C ASP A 26 5.15 6.38 19.85
N LEU A 27 4.97 6.22 18.52
CA LEU A 27 4.42 5.02 17.92
C LEU A 27 5.49 3.92 17.83
N THR A 28 5.78 3.30 18.96
CA THR A 28 6.85 2.32 19.11
C THR A 28 6.34 0.91 19.39
N ALA A 29 7.21 -0.09 19.26
CA ALA A 29 6.87 -1.48 19.60
C ALA A 29 6.54 -1.63 21.10
N GLU A 30 7.22 -0.89 21.96
CA GLU A 30 6.96 -0.85 23.40
C GLU A 30 5.57 -0.30 23.68
N TRP A 31 5.22 0.84 23.07
CA TRP A 31 3.88 1.40 23.18
C TRP A 31 2.81 0.39 22.74
N ALA A 32 3.03 -0.31 21.62
CA ALA A 32 2.08 -1.30 21.11
C ALA A 32 1.94 -2.49 22.06
N GLN A 33 3.02 -2.92 22.73
CA GLN A 33 2.99 -3.99 23.72
C GLN A 33 2.26 -3.57 25.00
N GLU A 34 2.53 -2.38 25.51
CA GLU A 34 1.93 -1.85 26.74
C GLU A 34 0.42 -1.63 26.59
N THR A 35 0.00 -1.05 25.46
CA THR A 35 -1.42 -0.75 25.21
C THR A 35 -2.20 -1.94 24.65
N GLY A 36 -1.48 -2.95 24.13
CA GLY A 36 -2.06 -4.09 23.42
C GLY A 36 -2.65 -3.72 22.07
N PHE A 37 -2.43 -2.48 21.60
CA PHE A 37 -2.88 -1.96 20.30
C PHE A 37 -4.35 -2.31 20.00
N ARG A 38 -5.24 -2.11 21.00
CA ARG A 38 -6.63 -2.58 20.99
C ARG A 38 -7.57 -1.68 20.22
N GLU A 39 -7.18 -0.43 20.02
CA GLU A 39 -7.96 0.59 19.35
C GLU A 39 -7.16 1.24 18.22
N PRO A 40 -7.80 1.68 17.15
CA PRO A 40 -7.12 2.41 16.10
C PRO A 40 -6.58 3.74 16.64
N VAL A 41 -5.40 4.12 16.16
CA VAL A 41 -4.75 5.39 16.47
C VAL A 41 -4.42 6.15 15.20
N ILE A 42 -4.32 7.45 15.30
CA ILE A 42 -3.93 8.33 14.20
C ILE A 42 -2.61 9.01 14.56
N ALA A 43 -1.60 8.84 13.74
CA ALA A 43 -0.44 9.73 13.71
C ALA A 43 -0.73 10.84 12.67
N PRO A 44 -1.05 12.06 13.11
CA PRO A 44 -1.48 13.12 12.19
C PRO A 44 -0.37 13.56 11.24
N ASP A 45 0.87 13.35 11.65
CA ASP A 45 2.06 13.65 10.88
C ASP A 45 2.86 12.37 10.69
N LYS A 46 3.42 12.17 9.50
CA LYS A 46 4.33 11.06 9.23
C LYS A 46 5.69 11.21 9.90
N ALA A 47 6.03 12.42 10.34
CA ALA A 47 7.29 12.68 11.03
C ALA A 47 7.43 11.79 12.28
N GLY A 48 8.60 11.20 12.46
CA GLY A 48 8.88 10.29 13.56
C GLY A 48 8.33 8.87 13.41
N THR A 49 7.37 8.62 12.49
CA THR A 49 6.83 7.27 12.26
C THR A 49 7.83 6.33 11.57
N GLY A 50 8.84 6.88 10.90
CA GLY A 50 9.75 6.13 10.03
C GLY A 50 9.10 5.61 8.75
N LEU A 51 7.89 6.08 8.41
CA LEU A 51 7.27 5.87 7.11
C LEU A 51 8.06 6.64 6.04
N MET A 52 8.50 5.94 5.01
CA MET A 52 9.11 6.56 3.83
C MET A 52 8.17 6.41 2.65
N VAL A 53 7.91 7.50 2.00
CA VAL A 53 7.12 7.58 0.76
C VAL A 53 7.77 8.58 -0.18
N PRO A 54 7.67 8.36 -1.48
CA PRO A 54 8.16 9.32 -2.46
C PRO A 54 7.53 10.70 -2.31
N ASP A 55 8.09 11.68 -2.99
CA ASP A 55 7.53 13.03 -3.10
C ASP A 55 6.14 13.01 -3.75
N ALA A 56 5.32 14.01 -3.45
CA ALA A 56 3.96 14.13 -3.98
C ALA A 56 3.90 14.26 -5.53
N SER A 57 5.00 14.59 -6.18
CA SER A 57 5.11 14.61 -7.64
C SER A 57 5.38 13.23 -8.27
N PHE A 58 5.62 12.20 -7.45
CA PHE A 58 5.90 10.85 -7.92
C PHE A 58 4.67 10.22 -8.58
N THR A 59 4.86 9.67 -9.77
CA THR A 59 3.80 9.18 -10.63
C THR A 59 3.86 7.67 -10.85
N VAL A 60 2.80 7.11 -11.45
CA VAL A 60 2.79 5.69 -11.87
C VAL A 60 3.82 5.45 -12.98
N ALA A 61 4.08 6.44 -13.83
CA ALA A 61 5.15 6.37 -14.82
C ALA A 61 6.54 6.27 -14.17
N ASP A 62 6.75 6.93 -13.02
CA ASP A 62 8.00 6.79 -12.26
C ASP A 62 8.16 5.38 -11.71
N VAL A 63 7.08 4.75 -11.24
CA VAL A 63 7.09 3.35 -10.83
C VAL A 63 7.53 2.46 -11.99
N ALA A 64 6.90 2.60 -13.15
CA ALA A 64 7.23 1.82 -14.34
C ALA A 64 8.69 1.98 -14.74
N ARG A 65 9.20 3.21 -14.72
CA ARG A 65 10.61 3.50 -15.06
C ARG A 65 11.60 2.88 -14.07
N ILE A 66 11.28 2.85 -12.79
CA ILE A 66 12.19 2.35 -11.74
C ILE A 66 12.16 0.81 -11.66
N VAL A 67 10.98 0.22 -11.73
CA VAL A 67 10.79 -1.24 -11.62
C VAL A 67 11.14 -1.93 -12.94
N GLY A 68 10.75 -1.31 -14.05
CA GLY A 68 10.97 -1.81 -15.41
C GLY A 68 9.71 -1.69 -16.24
N GLU A 69 9.79 -0.94 -17.34
CA GLU A 69 8.64 -0.65 -18.20
C GLU A 69 8.02 -1.92 -18.82
N GLU A 70 8.87 -2.92 -19.09
CA GLU A 70 8.48 -4.21 -19.69
C GLU A 70 8.01 -5.25 -18.67
N GLU A 71 8.06 -4.92 -17.36
CA GLU A 71 7.60 -5.85 -16.33
C GLU A 71 6.13 -6.20 -16.53
N GLN A 72 5.84 -7.49 -16.57
CA GLN A 72 4.51 -8.00 -16.85
C GLN A 72 3.66 -8.10 -15.59
N ILE A 73 2.58 -7.40 -15.57
CA ILE A 73 1.61 -7.39 -14.47
C ILE A 73 0.25 -7.94 -14.93
N ARG A 74 -0.54 -8.35 -13.98
CA ARG A 74 -1.92 -8.83 -14.22
C ARG A 74 -2.90 -8.06 -13.33
N PRO A 75 -3.36 -6.89 -13.77
CA PRO A 75 -4.31 -6.09 -13.00
C PRO A 75 -5.64 -6.80 -12.78
N ILE A 76 -6.34 -6.43 -11.73
CA ILE A 76 -7.71 -6.84 -11.44
C ILE A 76 -8.67 -5.86 -12.08
N HIS A 77 -9.65 -6.37 -12.82
CA HIS A 77 -10.82 -5.60 -13.24
C HIS A 77 -11.75 -5.40 -12.05
N VAL A 78 -11.85 -4.17 -11.55
CA VAL A 78 -12.57 -3.87 -10.29
C VAL A 78 -14.05 -4.24 -10.37
N GLY A 79 -14.70 -3.96 -11.51
CA GLY A 79 -16.12 -4.29 -11.70
C GLY A 79 -16.43 -5.79 -11.72
N GLU A 80 -15.51 -6.59 -12.26
CA GLU A 80 -15.66 -8.04 -12.39
C GLU A 80 -15.04 -8.82 -11.22
N GLN A 81 -14.24 -8.13 -10.40
CA GLN A 81 -13.48 -8.74 -9.28
C GLN A 81 -12.62 -9.93 -9.73
N ALA A 82 -12.06 -9.84 -10.93
CA ALA A 82 -11.26 -10.87 -11.55
C ALA A 82 -10.00 -10.28 -12.17
N ASN A 83 -8.93 -11.08 -12.23
CA ASN A 83 -7.74 -10.70 -12.97
C ASN A 83 -8.08 -10.57 -14.46
N LEU A 84 -7.40 -9.66 -15.15
CA LEU A 84 -7.47 -9.64 -16.61
C LEU A 84 -6.97 -10.97 -17.17
N ASP A 85 -7.59 -11.42 -18.27
CA ASP A 85 -7.18 -12.65 -18.97
C ASP A 85 -5.76 -12.52 -19.53
N GLN A 86 -5.39 -11.33 -19.94
CA GLN A 86 -4.07 -11.02 -20.48
C GLN A 86 -3.25 -10.16 -19.52
N SER A 87 -1.95 -10.42 -19.45
CA SER A 87 -1.02 -9.52 -18.80
C SER A 87 -0.83 -8.25 -19.63
N MET A 88 -0.41 -7.20 -18.99
CA MET A 88 0.05 -5.96 -19.63
C MET A 88 1.38 -5.54 -19.01
N SER A 89 2.15 -4.73 -19.73
CA SER A 89 3.38 -4.17 -19.18
C SER A 89 3.09 -3.04 -18.19
N LEU A 90 4.05 -2.73 -17.34
CA LEU A 90 3.95 -1.56 -16.46
C LEU A 90 3.85 -0.25 -17.25
N ALA A 91 4.49 -0.15 -18.42
CA ALA A 91 4.35 1.01 -19.31
C ALA A 91 2.90 1.17 -19.78
N GLU A 92 2.27 0.08 -20.26
CA GLU A 92 0.87 0.08 -20.67
C GLU A 92 -0.07 0.44 -19.53
N PHE A 93 0.22 -0.06 -18.32
CA PHE A 93 -0.57 0.29 -17.15
C PHE A 93 -0.40 1.77 -16.77
N ALA A 94 0.80 2.32 -16.84
CA ALA A 94 1.03 3.74 -16.58
C ALA A 94 0.29 4.63 -17.60
N GLU A 95 0.32 4.29 -18.89
CA GLU A 95 -0.45 4.98 -19.91
C GLU A 95 -1.97 4.88 -19.66
N TYR A 96 -2.45 3.66 -19.33
CA TYR A 96 -3.84 3.47 -18.94
C TYR A 96 -4.22 4.37 -17.77
N PHE A 97 -3.39 4.43 -16.71
CA PHE A 97 -3.66 5.21 -15.50
C PHE A 97 -3.79 6.71 -15.80
N GLU A 98 -2.91 7.26 -16.64
CA GLU A 98 -2.93 8.66 -17.06
C GLU A 98 -4.14 9.01 -17.94
N THR A 99 -4.62 8.04 -18.71
CA THR A 99 -5.70 8.25 -19.69
C THR A 99 -7.08 7.82 -19.19
N CYS A 100 -7.15 7.10 -18.07
CA CYS A 100 -8.41 6.56 -17.51
C CYS A 100 -9.22 7.65 -16.79
N THR A 101 -9.74 8.61 -17.55
CA THR A 101 -10.51 9.74 -17.03
C THR A 101 -11.99 9.74 -17.45
N LYS A 102 -12.39 8.80 -18.31
CA LYS A 102 -13.74 8.79 -18.88
C LYS A 102 -14.72 7.96 -18.06
N PRO A 103 -15.93 8.48 -17.81
CA PRO A 103 -16.99 7.68 -17.19
C PRO A 103 -17.25 6.40 -18.01
N GLY A 104 -17.34 5.26 -17.31
CA GLY A 104 -17.60 3.97 -17.95
C GLY A 104 -16.40 3.22 -18.46
N GLN A 105 -15.18 3.75 -18.34
CA GLN A 105 -13.97 2.96 -18.54
C GLN A 105 -13.84 1.90 -17.44
N ALA A 106 -13.27 0.75 -17.84
CA ALA A 106 -12.92 -0.29 -16.89
C ALA A 106 -11.91 0.23 -15.86
N ILE A 107 -12.20 0.09 -14.59
CA ILE A 107 -11.26 0.42 -13.52
C ILE A 107 -10.38 -0.80 -13.28
N LEU A 108 -9.09 -0.61 -13.46
CA LEU A 108 -8.07 -1.61 -13.20
C LEU A 108 -7.34 -1.30 -11.90
N ASN A 109 -7.08 -2.32 -11.12
CA ASN A 109 -6.31 -2.23 -9.89
C ASN A 109 -5.12 -3.18 -9.93
N MET A 110 -3.94 -2.67 -9.69
CA MET A 110 -2.73 -3.46 -9.53
C MET A 110 -2.45 -3.65 -8.05
N ILE A 111 -2.65 -4.87 -7.53
CA ILE A 111 -2.51 -5.18 -6.11
C ILE A 111 -1.21 -5.91 -5.76
N SER A 112 -0.44 -6.31 -6.76
CA SER A 112 0.76 -7.12 -6.55
C SER A 112 1.86 -6.68 -7.49
N LEU A 113 2.78 -5.86 -6.98
CA LEU A 113 3.99 -5.48 -7.68
C LEU A 113 5.20 -5.89 -6.84
N GLU A 114 6.02 -6.76 -7.38
CA GLU A 114 7.29 -7.10 -6.76
C GLU A 114 8.33 -6.02 -7.10
N PHE A 115 8.81 -5.31 -6.10
CA PHE A 115 9.80 -4.25 -6.28
C PHE A 115 10.97 -4.30 -5.28
N SER A 116 11.06 -5.37 -4.47
CA SER A 116 12.07 -5.50 -3.41
C SER A 116 13.51 -5.41 -3.92
N ASP A 117 13.75 -5.88 -5.13
CA ASP A 117 15.07 -5.87 -5.76
C ASP A 117 15.30 -4.63 -6.65
N THR A 118 14.46 -3.60 -6.50
CA THR A 118 14.53 -2.36 -7.29
C THR A 118 14.83 -1.15 -6.40
N PRO A 119 15.31 -0.04 -6.95
CA PRO A 119 15.50 1.20 -6.19
C PRO A 119 14.20 1.74 -5.53
N LEU A 120 13.03 1.32 -5.97
CA LEU A 120 11.77 1.69 -5.36
C LEU A 120 11.68 1.23 -3.90
N ALA A 121 12.29 0.11 -3.55
CA ALA A 121 12.32 -0.41 -2.18
C ALA A 121 13.05 0.53 -1.20
N GLU A 122 13.94 1.40 -1.70
CA GLU A 122 14.62 2.40 -0.88
C GLU A 122 13.76 3.66 -0.68
N LEU A 123 12.82 3.91 -1.58
CA LEU A 123 11.93 5.07 -1.53
C LEU A 123 10.66 4.81 -0.72
N VAL A 124 10.27 3.54 -0.58
CA VAL A 124 9.03 3.14 0.08
C VAL A 124 9.33 2.21 1.23
N GLN A 125 9.09 2.68 2.45
CA GLN A 125 9.25 1.85 3.65
C GLN A 125 8.04 2.02 4.56
N SER A 126 7.55 0.91 5.09
CA SER A 126 6.48 0.92 6.10
C SER A 126 6.91 1.68 7.37
N PRO A 127 5.98 2.09 8.23
CA PRO A 127 6.33 2.68 9.52
C PRO A 127 7.30 1.81 10.32
N LYS A 128 8.18 2.46 11.09
CA LYS A 128 9.18 1.76 11.92
C LYS A 128 8.53 0.74 12.84
N LEU A 129 7.40 1.07 13.46
CA LEU A 129 6.64 0.15 14.30
C LEU A 129 6.34 -1.17 13.58
N VAL A 130 5.90 -1.12 12.32
CA VAL A 130 5.60 -2.30 11.52
C VAL A 130 6.85 -3.13 11.30
N ARG A 131 7.97 -2.49 10.93
CA ARG A 131 9.25 -3.17 10.73
C ARG A 131 9.82 -3.76 12.02
N ASP A 132 9.64 -3.09 13.16
CA ASP A 132 10.11 -3.56 14.46
C ASP A 132 9.28 -4.74 14.99
N MET A 133 8.00 -4.84 14.60
CA MET A 133 7.13 -5.94 14.99
C MET A 133 7.11 -7.08 13.97
N ASP A 134 7.59 -6.83 12.77
CA ASP A 134 7.66 -7.83 11.71
C ASP A 134 8.58 -8.99 12.10
N TRP A 135 8.03 -10.19 12.07
CA TRP A 135 8.77 -11.39 12.47
C TRP A 135 9.90 -11.74 11.50
N ILE A 136 9.82 -11.32 10.23
CA ILE A 136 10.92 -11.49 9.28
C ILE A 136 12.13 -10.67 9.72
N ASN A 137 11.90 -9.42 10.10
CA ASN A 137 12.95 -8.57 10.65
C ASN A 137 13.53 -9.12 11.95
N ARG A 138 12.69 -9.67 12.81
CA ARG A 138 13.08 -10.11 14.15
C ARG A 138 13.61 -11.54 14.21
N CYS A 139 13.06 -12.43 13.42
CA CYS A 139 13.27 -13.88 13.56
C CYS A 139 13.94 -14.54 12.36
N TRP A 140 13.90 -13.89 11.18
CA TRP A 140 14.51 -14.49 9.99
C TRP A 140 16.02 -14.40 10.02
N PRO A 141 16.76 -15.51 9.83
CA PRO A 141 18.22 -15.50 9.89
C PRO A 141 18.81 -14.59 8.81
N ASP A 142 19.76 -13.74 9.18
CA ASP A 142 20.43 -12.83 8.24
C ASP A 142 21.12 -13.59 7.09
N SER A 143 21.62 -14.81 7.36
CA SER A 143 22.22 -15.69 6.35
C SER A 143 21.25 -16.12 5.23
N ARG A 144 19.96 -15.96 5.44
CA ARG A 144 18.90 -16.25 4.46
C ARG A 144 18.30 -15.01 3.83
N LYS A 145 18.73 -13.82 4.23
CA LYS A 145 18.38 -12.56 3.59
C LYS A 145 19.26 -12.38 2.37
N ARG A 146 18.67 -12.16 1.20
CA ARG A 146 19.43 -11.86 -0.01
C ARG A 146 19.97 -10.43 0.06
N PHE A 147 21.28 -10.25 -0.12
CA PHE A 147 21.94 -8.93 -0.20
C PHE A 147 21.65 -7.97 0.96
N GLY A 148 21.45 -8.49 2.19
CA GLY A 148 21.05 -7.66 3.32
C GLY A 148 19.60 -7.20 3.28
N GLN A 149 18.84 -7.60 2.28
CA GLN A 149 17.43 -7.38 2.11
C GLN A 149 16.63 -8.63 2.48
N PHE A 150 15.34 -8.43 2.63
CA PHE A 150 14.41 -9.51 2.97
C PHE A 150 14.45 -10.65 1.96
N PRO A 151 14.18 -11.89 2.39
CA PRO A 151 13.78 -12.88 1.43
C PRO A 151 12.62 -12.27 0.63
N LYS A 152 12.60 -12.56 -0.65
CA LYS A 152 11.55 -12.13 -1.58
C LYS A 152 10.18 -12.48 -0.97
N VAL A 153 9.65 -11.60 -0.16
CA VAL A 153 8.37 -11.74 0.51
C VAL A 153 7.51 -10.56 0.13
N ILE A 154 6.70 -10.87 -0.83
CA ILE A 154 5.32 -10.44 -0.91
C ILE A 154 5.11 -8.94 -0.78
N CYS A 155 5.04 -8.34 -1.94
CA CYS A 155 3.94 -7.50 -2.30
C CYS A 155 3.46 -6.49 -1.27
N ASP A 156 4.07 -5.37 -1.25
CA ASP A 156 3.38 -4.20 -0.71
C ASP A 156 2.32 -3.77 -1.73
N CYS A 157 1.07 -3.88 -1.33
CA CYS A 157 -0.05 -3.45 -2.15
C CYS A 157 0.03 -1.95 -2.38
N LEU A 158 0.41 -1.53 -3.56
CA LEU A 158 0.17 -0.18 -4.03
C LEU A 158 -1.32 -0.08 -4.41
N CYS A 159 -2.16 0.19 -3.41
CA CYS A 159 -3.51 0.65 -3.68
C CYS A 159 -3.44 2.09 -4.17
N VAL A 160 -3.37 2.28 -5.47
CA VAL A 160 -3.52 3.60 -6.07
C VAL A 160 -5.01 3.88 -6.14
N HIS A 161 -5.53 4.60 -5.16
CA HIS A 161 -6.86 5.17 -5.23
C HIS A 161 -6.77 6.46 -6.03
N GLY A 162 -7.18 6.38 -7.29
CA GLY A 162 -7.56 7.56 -8.03
C GLY A 162 -8.82 8.17 -7.38
N GLY A 163 -8.70 9.37 -6.83
CA GLY A 163 -9.79 10.15 -6.28
C GLY A 163 -10.70 10.74 -7.36
#